data_cd4168c6e96f33ed0c5fff217ec4c729
#
_entry.id   cd4168c6e96f33ed0c5fff217ec4c729
#
_cell.length_a   1.000
_cell.length_b   1.000
_cell.length_c   1.000
_cell.angle_alpha   90.00
_cell.angle_beta   90.00
_cell.angle_gamma   90.00
#
_symmetry.space_group_name_H-M   'P 1'
#
loop_
_entity.id
_entity.type
_entity.pdbx_description
1 polymer ?
#
loop_
_entity_poly.entity_id
_entity_poly.type
_entity_poly.pdbx_seq_one_letter_code
_entity_poly.pdbx_strand_id
1 'polypeptide(L)'
;MASSITINEETLMDELHDPKRCHAAFSKIIEQYSQGLYWQIRRMVYNHDDANDILQNTFLKAWSNIDNFRGNAKLSTWLYKIAINESITFINKERARNEASIDDDSFLLNNIESDQYFDGDEAQIKLQRAINSLPEKQRLVFNMRYYDEMKYEDMSEILGTSVGALKASYHHALKKIETFFEEND
;
A
#
# COMPACT_ATOMS: atom_id res chain seq x y z
N MET A 1 14.14 3.30 20.63
CA MET A 1 13.21 2.17 20.75
C MET A 1 11.80 2.72 20.87
N ALA A 2 11.08 2.80 19.78
CA ALA A 2 9.66 3.18 19.84
C ALA A 2 8.89 1.97 20.39
N SER A 3 8.31 2.12 21.57
CA SER A 3 7.39 1.14 22.14
C SER A 3 6.20 1.06 21.18
N SER A 4 6.07 -0.05 20.44
CA SER A 4 4.84 -0.34 19.70
C SER A 4 3.73 -0.52 20.74
N ILE A 5 2.97 0.55 20.95
CA ILE A 5 1.75 0.49 21.74
C ILE A 5 0.78 -0.38 20.90
N THR A 6 0.68 -1.66 21.27
CA THR A 6 -0.31 -2.52 20.65
C THR A 6 -1.69 -1.99 21.06
N ILE A 7 -2.36 -1.34 20.14
CA ILE A 7 -3.72 -0.83 20.38
C ILE A 7 -4.65 -2.03 20.56
N ASN A 8 -5.36 -2.06 21.69
CA ASN A 8 -6.46 -3.00 21.85
C ASN A 8 -7.63 -2.51 20.98
N GLU A 9 -7.93 -3.23 19.90
CA GLU A 9 -8.96 -2.82 18.94
C GLU A 9 -10.36 -2.69 19.59
N GLU A 10 -10.70 -3.51 20.58
CA GLU A 10 -12.00 -3.41 21.26
C GLU A 10 -12.12 -2.10 22.03
N THR A 11 -11.11 -1.75 22.84
CA THR A 11 -11.07 -0.51 23.61
C THR A 11 -11.05 0.71 22.66
N LEU A 12 -10.32 0.60 21.56
CA LEU A 12 -10.24 1.66 20.56
C LEU A 12 -11.60 1.91 19.88
N MET A 13 -12.35 0.84 19.59
CA MET A 13 -13.70 0.96 19.00
C MET A 13 -14.65 1.70 19.93
N ASP A 14 -14.63 1.41 21.22
CA ASP A 14 -15.43 2.12 22.22
C ASP A 14 -15.04 3.62 22.29
N GLU A 15 -13.73 3.91 22.26
CA GLU A 15 -13.24 5.29 22.26
C GLU A 15 -13.62 6.05 20.96
N LEU A 16 -13.64 5.39 19.80
CA LEU A 16 -14.01 6.00 18.52
C LEU A 16 -15.50 6.40 18.46
N HIS A 17 -16.36 5.66 19.13
CA HIS A 17 -17.80 5.97 19.20
C HIS A 17 -18.18 6.95 20.33
N ASP A 18 -17.21 7.33 21.20
CA ASP A 18 -17.43 8.36 22.22
C ASP A 18 -17.07 9.76 21.65
N PRO A 19 -18.03 10.69 21.53
CA PRO A 19 -17.79 12.03 20.98
C PRO A 19 -16.68 12.83 21.69
N LYS A 20 -16.36 12.50 22.95
CA LYS A 20 -15.32 13.18 23.72
C LYS A 20 -13.93 12.56 23.50
N ARG A 21 -13.86 11.32 23.04
CA ARG A 21 -12.63 10.55 22.90
C ARG A 21 -12.26 10.24 21.45
N CYS A 22 -13.21 10.35 20.51
CA CYS A 22 -13.02 9.95 19.12
C CYS A 22 -11.81 10.63 18.45
N HIS A 23 -11.58 11.92 18.68
CA HIS A 23 -10.42 12.61 18.12
C HIS A 23 -9.09 12.06 18.65
N ALA A 24 -8.98 11.82 19.97
CA ALA A 24 -7.79 11.26 20.59
C ALA A 24 -7.55 9.81 20.15
N ALA A 25 -8.62 9.02 20.02
CA ALA A 25 -8.56 7.66 19.52
C ALA A 25 -8.10 7.61 18.07
N PHE A 26 -8.62 8.48 17.22
CA PHE A 26 -8.20 8.55 15.81
C PHE A 26 -6.76 9.03 15.65
N SER A 27 -6.30 9.94 16.50
CA SER A 27 -4.88 10.36 16.52
C SER A 27 -3.93 9.19 16.81
N LYS A 28 -4.31 8.27 17.69
CA LYS A 28 -3.54 7.03 17.93
C LYS A 28 -3.49 6.14 16.68
N ILE A 29 -4.59 6.07 15.92
CA ILE A 29 -4.63 5.33 14.64
C ILE A 29 -3.66 5.94 13.65
N ILE A 30 -3.68 7.26 13.48
CA ILE A 30 -2.75 7.96 12.58
C ILE A 30 -1.31 7.65 12.99
N GLU A 31 -0.96 7.81 14.26
CA GLU A 31 0.39 7.56 14.77
C GLU A 31 0.86 6.12 14.50
N GLN A 32 -0.01 5.14 14.72
CA GLN A 32 0.36 3.73 14.57
C GLN A 32 0.47 3.29 13.12
N TYR A 33 -0.41 3.76 12.22
CA TYR A 33 -0.54 3.23 10.87
C TYR A 33 0.10 4.10 9.78
N SER A 34 0.44 5.37 10.07
CA SER A 34 0.97 6.31 9.06
C SER A 34 2.17 5.76 8.31
N GLN A 35 3.17 5.23 9.02
CA GLN A 35 4.41 4.77 8.41
C GLN A 35 4.17 3.58 7.48
N GLY A 36 3.41 2.58 7.92
CA GLY A 36 3.10 1.39 7.11
C GLY A 36 2.30 1.75 5.86
N LEU A 37 1.24 2.57 6.03
CA LEU A 37 0.41 3.03 4.92
C LEU A 37 1.21 3.90 3.94
N TYR A 38 2.05 4.81 4.45
CA TYR A 38 2.92 5.65 3.61
C TYR A 38 3.79 4.79 2.69
N TRP A 39 4.50 3.80 3.24
CA TRP A 39 5.39 2.97 2.43
C TRP A 39 4.62 2.09 1.43
N GLN A 40 3.44 1.59 1.80
CA GLN A 40 2.58 0.87 0.86
C GLN A 40 2.16 1.77 -0.31
N ILE A 41 1.67 2.98 -0.03
CA ILE A 41 1.30 3.97 -1.05
C ILE A 41 2.51 4.35 -1.89
N ARG A 42 3.65 4.63 -1.23
CA ARG A 42 4.90 5.05 -1.87
C ARG A 42 5.40 4.05 -2.91
N ARG A 43 5.27 2.75 -2.63
CA ARG A 43 5.58 1.67 -3.58
C ARG A 43 4.61 1.55 -4.75
N MET A 44 3.46 2.20 -4.68
CA MET A 44 2.47 2.22 -5.78
C MET A 44 2.63 3.45 -6.67
N VAL A 45 2.92 4.62 -6.10
CA VAL A 45 2.91 5.91 -6.84
C VAL A 45 4.30 6.48 -7.10
N TYR A 46 5.34 5.97 -6.46
CA TYR A 46 6.77 6.30 -6.65
C TYR A 46 7.17 7.77 -6.42
N ASN A 47 6.27 8.63 -6.03
CA ASN A 47 6.52 10.03 -5.73
C ASN A 47 6.20 10.33 -4.26
N HIS A 48 7.07 11.11 -3.59
CA HIS A 48 6.93 11.43 -2.17
C HIS A 48 5.71 12.31 -1.89
N ASP A 49 5.53 13.35 -2.69
CA ASP A 49 4.45 14.32 -2.49
C ASP A 49 3.08 13.67 -2.76
N ASP A 50 2.99 12.91 -3.86
CA ASP A 50 1.77 12.14 -4.19
C ASP A 50 1.44 11.12 -3.10
N ALA A 51 2.45 10.43 -2.56
CA ALA A 51 2.24 9.48 -1.48
C ALA A 51 1.71 10.15 -0.20
N ASN A 52 2.21 11.33 0.15
CA ASN A 52 1.72 12.10 1.28
C ASN A 52 0.29 12.59 1.06
N ASP A 53 -0.04 13.06 -0.13
CA ASP A 53 -1.39 13.51 -0.47
C ASP A 53 -2.40 12.35 -0.39
N ILE A 54 -2.03 11.18 -0.91
CA ILE A 54 -2.86 9.97 -0.83
C ILE A 54 -3.00 9.50 0.61
N LEU A 55 -1.93 9.53 1.41
CA LEU A 55 -1.99 9.18 2.82
C LEU A 55 -2.95 10.08 3.59
N GLN A 56 -2.87 11.39 3.36
CA GLN A 56 -3.79 12.36 3.96
C GLN A 56 -5.24 12.07 3.55
N ASN A 57 -5.49 11.85 2.26
CA ASN A 57 -6.81 11.49 1.75
C ASN A 57 -7.32 10.17 2.35
N THR A 58 -6.44 9.20 2.54
CA THR A 58 -6.76 7.92 3.21
C THR A 58 -7.30 8.15 4.61
N PHE A 59 -6.62 8.96 5.43
CA PHE A 59 -7.08 9.25 6.78
C PHE A 59 -8.34 10.13 6.82
N LEU A 60 -8.49 11.08 5.89
CA LEU A 60 -9.73 11.85 5.75
C LEU A 60 -10.93 10.96 5.42
N LYS A 61 -10.76 10.00 4.49
CA LYS A 61 -11.80 9.02 4.17
C LYS A 61 -12.08 8.05 5.32
N ALA A 62 -11.04 7.60 6.01
CA ALA A 62 -11.19 6.78 7.19
C ALA A 62 -11.98 7.52 8.28
N TRP A 63 -11.63 8.77 8.58
CA TRP A 63 -12.37 9.60 9.53
C TRP A 63 -13.84 9.77 9.14
N SER A 64 -14.11 10.10 7.89
CA SER A 64 -15.48 10.31 7.39
C SER A 64 -16.33 9.04 7.40
N ASN A 65 -15.72 7.87 7.45
CA ASN A 65 -16.39 6.58 7.43
C ASN A 65 -16.23 5.78 8.72
N ILE A 66 -15.67 6.37 9.76
CA ILE A 66 -15.37 5.67 11.01
C ILE A 66 -16.60 5.09 11.68
N ASP A 67 -17.73 5.77 11.59
CA ASP A 67 -19.01 5.31 12.14
C ASP A 67 -19.55 4.06 11.42
N ASN A 68 -19.10 3.80 10.19
CA ASN A 68 -19.46 2.61 9.42
C ASN A 68 -18.53 1.43 9.69
N PHE A 69 -17.38 1.66 10.33
CA PHE A 69 -16.47 0.60 10.72
C PHE A 69 -17.01 -0.14 11.93
N ARG A 70 -17.51 -1.36 11.71
CA ARG A 70 -18.17 -2.19 12.73
C ARG A 70 -17.28 -3.25 13.36
N GLY A 71 -15.97 -3.24 13.09
CA GLY A 71 -15.03 -4.24 13.60
C GLY A 71 -15.18 -5.64 12.98
N ASN A 72 -15.89 -5.77 11.85
CA ASN A 72 -16.02 -7.04 11.14
C ASN A 72 -14.71 -7.49 10.46
N ALA A 73 -13.80 -6.56 10.22
CA ALA A 73 -12.45 -6.76 9.74
C ALA A 73 -11.47 -6.13 10.72
N LYS A 74 -10.19 -6.49 10.64
CA LYS A 74 -9.14 -5.78 11.38
C LYS A 74 -9.07 -4.32 10.92
N LEU A 75 -8.82 -3.41 11.85
CA LEU A 75 -8.67 -1.99 11.53
C LEU A 75 -7.57 -1.76 10.49
N SER A 76 -6.43 -2.48 10.61
CA SER A 76 -5.35 -2.45 9.63
C SER A 76 -5.84 -2.82 8.22
N THR A 77 -6.55 -3.93 8.07
CA THR A 77 -7.10 -4.41 6.79
C THR A 77 -8.01 -3.37 6.16
N TRP A 78 -8.87 -2.75 6.96
CA TRP A 78 -9.77 -1.69 6.50
C TRP A 78 -9.02 -0.44 6.02
N LEU A 79 -8.01 0.02 6.78
CA LEU A 79 -7.18 1.17 6.40
C LEU A 79 -6.36 0.90 5.13
N TYR A 80 -5.72 -0.28 5.02
CA TYR A 80 -4.99 -0.66 3.82
C TYR A 80 -5.90 -0.74 2.58
N LYS A 81 -7.13 -1.21 2.74
CA LYS A 81 -8.11 -1.22 1.65
C LYS A 81 -8.42 0.20 1.15
N ILE A 82 -8.60 1.16 2.06
CA ILE A 82 -8.81 2.57 1.69
C ILE A 82 -7.57 3.10 0.95
N ALA A 83 -6.37 2.91 1.51
CA ALA A 83 -5.12 3.42 0.94
C ALA A 83 -4.85 2.85 -0.47
N ILE A 84 -5.04 1.56 -0.67
CA ILE A 84 -4.85 0.90 -1.97
C ILE A 84 -5.86 1.44 -3.00
N ASN A 85 -7.14 1.59 -2.61
CA ASN A 85 -8.16 2.14 -3.50
C ASN A 85 -7.88 3.60 -3.87
N GLU A 86 -7.39 4.43 -2.93
CA GLU A 86 -6.96 5.80 -3.23
C GLU A 86 -5.78 5.83 -4.18
N SER A 87 -4.79 4.96 -3.97
CA SER A 87 -3.62 4.85 -4.84
C SER A 87 -4.00 4.42 -6.26
N ILE A 88 -4.87 3.41 -6.41
CA ILE A 88 -5.38 2.96 -7.73
C ILE A 88 -6.17 4.09 -8.41
N THR A 89 -7.00 4.79 -7.66
CA THR A 89 -7.77 5.94 -8.19
C THR A 89 -6.84 7.03 -8.71
N PHE A 90 -5.79 7.34 -7.95
CA PHE A 90 -4.77 8.31 -8.34
C PHE A 90 -4.04 7.87 -9.61
N ILE A 91 -3.54 6.63 -9.67
CA ILE A 91 -2.83 6.08 -10.83
C ILE A 91 -3.70 6.13 -12.08
N ASN A 92 -4.96 5.72 -12.00
CA ASN A 92 -5.89 5.75 -13.12
C ASN A 92 -6.14 7.19 -13.61
N LYS A 93 -6.23 8.16 -12.69
CA LYS A 93 -6.39 9.57 -13.04
C LYS A 93 -5.15 10.13 -13.76
N GLU A 94 -3.96 9.78 -13.27
CA GLU A 94 -2.69 10.20 -13.91
C GLU A 94 -2.51 9.56 -15.29
N ARG A 95 -2.85 8.28 -15.45
CA ARG A 95 -2.86 7.62 -16.77
C ARG A 95 -3.78 8.32 -17.75
N ALA A 96 -5.01 8.62 -17.34
CA ALA A 96 -5.97 9.34 -18.18
C ALA A 96 -5.49 10.75 -18.55
N ARG A 97 -4.79 11.43 -17.64
CA ARG A 97 -4.24 12.78 -17.89
C ARG A 97 -3.05 12.76 -18.84
N ASN A 98 -2.22 11.72 -18.78
CA ASN A 98 -1.02 11.59 -19.62
C ASN A 98 -1.26 10.82 -20.92
N GLU A 99 -2.52 10.50 -21.25
CA GLU A 99 -2.89 9.68 -22.44
C GLU A 99 -2.14 8.33 -22.50
N ALA A 100 -1.67 7.83 -21.35
CA ALA A 100 -0.91 6.61 -21.25
C ALA A 100 -1.82 5.38 -21.43
N SER A 101 -1.29 4.32 -22.05
CA SER A 101 -1.97 3.03 -22.11
C SER A 101 -2.07 2.38 -20.72
N ILE A 102 -3.02 1.46 -20.55
CA ILE A 102 -3.25 0.77 -19.25
C ILE A 102 -2.00 0.05 -18.75
N ASP A 103 -1.12 -0.38 -19.67
CA ASP A 103 0.11 -1.12 -19.35
C ASP A 103 1.37 -0.23 -19.36
N ASP A 104 1.24 1.06 -19.67
CA ASP A 104 2.35 1.99 -19.73
C ASP A 104 2.49 2.79 -18.43
N ASP A 105 3.30 2.26 -17.52
CA ASP A 105 3.67 2.92 -16.25
C ASP A 105 4.96 3.75 -16.38
N SER A 106 5.38 4.09 -17.61
CA SER A 106 6.62 4.85 -17.85
C SER A 106 6.67 6.17 -17.08
N PHE A 107 5.52 6.84 -16.89
CA PHE A 107 5.44 8.06 -16.11
C PHE A 107 5.70 7.82 -14.60
N LEU A 108 5.39 6.63 -14.08
CA LEU A 108 5.69 6.23 -12.70
C LEU A 108 7.18 5.88 -12.56
N LEU A 109 7.76 5.24 -13.58
CA LEU A 109 9.16 4.81 -13.58
C LEU A 109 10.12 6.01 -13.59
N ASN A 110 9.78 7.08 -14.30
CA ASN A 110 10.57 8.31 -14.33
C ASN A 110 10.72 8.97 -12.95
N ASN A 111 9.78 8.70 -12.04
CA ASN A 111 9.83 9.23 -10.67
C ASN A 111 10.86 8.48 -9.78
N ILE A 112 11.24 7.23 -10.13
CA ILE A 112 12.16 6.43 -9.32
C ILE A 112 13.61 6.91 -9.53
N GLU A 113 14.00 7.20 -10.76
CA GLU A 113 15.37 7.63 -11.09
C GLU A 113 15.69 9.03 -10.51
N SER A 114 14.66 9.84 -10.24
CA SER A 114 14.79 11.17 -9.65
C SER A 114 14.57 11.21 -8.14
N ASP A 115 14.29 10.08 -7.49
CA ASP A 115 13.92 10.02 -6.08
C ASP A 115 15.13 10.19 -5.17
N GLN A 116 15.25 11.36 -4.52
CA GLN A 116 16.29 11.68 -3.53
C GLN A 116 16.24 10.79 -2.27
N TYR A 117 15.16 10.08 -2.04
CA TYR A 117 14.96 9.19 -0.89
C TYR A 117 15.32 7.73 -1.17
N PHE A 118 15.71 7.42 -2.41
CA PHE A 118 16.14 6.08 -2.81
C PHE A 118 17.68 6.01 -2.79
N ASP A 119 18.23 5.78 -1.60
CA ASP A 119 19.66 5.54 -1.37
C ASP A 119 19.91 4.02 -1.26
N GLY A 120 19.65 3.31 -2.36
CA GLY A 120 19.85 1.86 -2.45
C GLY A 120 21.19 1.52 -3.08
N ASP A 121 21.79 0.40 -2.65
CA ASP A 121 22.91 -0.21 -3.36
C ASP A 121 22.46 -0.73 -4.75
N GLU A 122 23.43 -1.10 -5.60
CA GLU A 122 23.16 -1.55 -6.97
C GLU A 122 22.18 -2.74 -7.02
N ALA A 123 22.22 -3.64 -6.03
CA ALA A 123 21.33 -4.78 -5.93
C ALA A 123 19.90 -4.36 -5.62
N GLN A 124 19.70 -3.37 -4.76
CA GLN A 124 18.38 -2.82 -4.44
C GLN A 124 17.78 -2.09 -5.65
N ILE A 125 18.58 -1.33 -6.39
CA ILE A 125 18.15 -0.66 -7.63
C ILE A 125 17.72 -1.73 -8.66
N LYS A 126 18.50 -2.79 -8.84
CA LYS A 126 18.17 -3.90 -9.73
C LYS A 126 16.88 -4.61 -9.34
N LEU A 127 16.68 -4.88 -8.03
CA LEU A 127 15.44 -5.45 -7.51
C LEU A 127 14.23 -4.55 -7.78
N GLN A 128 14.37 -3.25 -7.55
CA GLN A 128 13.28 -2.29 -7.79
C GLN A 128 12.89 -2.26 -9.28
N ARG A 129 13.88 -2.29 -10.20
CA ARG A 129 13.61 -2.38 -11.64
C ARG A 129 12.87 -3.67 -11.99
N ALA A 130 13.29 -4.82 -11.42
CA ALA A 130 12.62 -6.09 -11.61
C ALA A 130 11.16 -6.05 -11.13
N ILE A 131 10.91 -5.49 -9.94
CA ILE A 131 9.54 -5.33 -9.41
C ILE A 131 8.70 -4.44 -10.32
N ASN A 132 9.26 -3.35 -10.83
CA ASN A 132 8.56 -2.41 -11.70
C ASN A 132 8.21 -3.00 -13.08
N SER A 133 8.97 -3.99 -13.54
CA SER A 133 8.65 -4.72 -14.78
C SER A 133 7.47 -5.69 -14.63
N LEU A 134 7.00 -5.93 -13.41
CA LEU A 134 5.84 -6.80 -13.17
C LEU A 134 4.54 -6.13 -13.61
N PRO A 135 3.58 -6.91 -14.14
CA PRO A 135 2.20 -6.44 -14.31
C PRO A 135 1.64 -5.89 -13.00
N GLU A 136 0.85 -4.83 -13.06
CA GLU A 136 0.35 -4.08 -11.91
C GLU A 136 -0.22 -4.97 -10.79
N LYS A 137 -1.08 -5.94 -11.14
CA LYS A 137 -1.67 -6.86 -10.15
C LYS A 137 -0.62 -7.75 -9.48
N GLN A 138 0.38 -8.22 -10.22
CA GLN A 138 1.45 -9.04 -9.67
C GLN A 138 2.37 -8.20 -8.77
N ARG A 139 2.68 -6.99 -9.19
CA ARG A 139 3.48 -6.02 -8.43
C ARG A 139 2.79 -5.66 -7.10
N LEU A 140 1.48 -5.38 -7.12
CA LEU A 140 0.72 -5.10 -5.92
C LEU A 140 0.74 -6.28 -4.94
N VAL A 141 0.45 -7.49 -5.42
CA VAL A 141 0.48 -8.71 -4.60
C VAL A 141 1.88 -8.97 -4.05
N PHE A 142 2.93 -8.77 -4.86
CA PHE A 142 4.32 -8.91 -4.43
C PHE A 142 4.64 -7.93 -3.30
N ASN A 143 4.32 -6.64 -3.47
CA ASN A 143 4.59 -5.60 -2.47
C ASN A 143 3.89 -5.89 -1.14
N MET A 144 2.60 -6.23 -1.16
CA MET A 144 1.83 -6.56 0.04
C MET A 144 2.40 -7.77 0.77
N ARG A 145 2.89 -8.77 0.03
CA ARG A 145 3.41 -10.01 0.65
C ARG A 145 4.85 -9.86 1.11
N TYR A 146 5.71 -9.25 0.30
CA TYR A 146 7.15 -9.16 0.54
C TYR A 146 7.52 -8.06 1.54
N TYR A 147 7.02 -6.84 1.32
CA TYR A 147 7.36 -5.69 2.15
C TYR A 147 6.46 -5.51 3.37
N ASP A 148 5.15 -5.76 3.21
CA ASP A 148 4.18 -5.57 4.29
C ASP A 148 3.93 -6.86 5.07
N GLU A 149 4.54 -7.98 4.66
CA GLU A 149 4.40 -9.33 5.28
C GLU A 149 2.94 -9.74 5.49
N MET A 150 2.03 -9.19 4.68
CA MET A 150 0.60 -9.35 4.84
C MET A 150 0.17 -10.80 4.60
N LYS A 151 -0.76 -11.30 5.42
CA LYS A 151 -1.32 -12.65 5.24
C LYS A 151 -2.22 -12.69 4.01
N TYR A 152 -2.25 -13.83 3.30
CA TYR A 152 -3.08 -13.97 2.11
C TYR A 152 -4.57 -13.82 2.38
N GLU A 153 -5.03 -14.14 3.58
CA GLU A 153 -6.40 -13.95 4.03
C GLU A 153 -6.76 -12.45 4.09
N ASP A 154 -5.88 -11.64 4.70
CA ASP A 154 -6.05 -10.20 4.79
C ASP A 154 -5.97 -9.56 3.38
N MET A 155 -5.04 -10.01 2.53
CA MET A 155 -4.94 -9.58 1.12
C MET A 155 -6.20 -9.93 0.32
N SER A 156 -6.76 -11.12 0.55
CA SER A 156 -8.00 -11.58 -0.10
C SER A 156 -9.18 -10.67 0.25
N GLU A 157 -9.26 -10.23 1.48
CA GLU A 157 -10.30 -9.30 1.93
C GLU A 157 -10.13 -7.90 1.32
N ILE A 158 -8.88 -7.41 1.22
CA ILE A 158 -8.57 -6.11 0.64
C ILE A 158 -8.86 -6.09 -0.86
N LEU A 159 -8.36 -7.11 -1.59
CA LEU A 159 -8.36 -7.13 -3.05
C LEU A 159 -9.59 -7.82 -3.67
N GLY A 160 -10.42 -8.49 -2.86
CA GLY A 160 -11.56 -9.28 -3.37
C GLY A 160 -11.14 -10.45 -4.26
N THR A 161 -9.92 -10.98 -4.05
CA THR A 161 -9.32 -12.04 -4.88
C THR A 161 -9.07 -13.26 -3.99
N SER A 162 -9.32 -14.47 -4.50
CA SER A 162 -9.14 -15.70 -3.71
C SER A 162 -7.69 -15.90 -3.28
N VAL A 163 -7.49 -16.51 -2.11
CA VAL A 163 -6.16 -16.87 -1.56
C VAL A 163 -5.34 -17.69 -2.56
N GLY A 164 -5.98 -18.64 -3.27
CA GLY A 164 -5.31 -19.45 -4.29
C GLY A 164 -4.79 -18.61 -5.45
N ALA A 165 -5.58 -17.67 -5.95
CA ALA A 165 -5.17 -16.76 -7.02
C ALA A 165 -4.05 -15.80 -6.57
N LEU A 166 -4.08 -15.34 -5.31
CA LEU A 166 -3.02 -14.49 -4.75
C LEU A 166 -1.69 -15.25 -4.62
N LYS A 167 -1.72 -16.51 -4.15
CA LYS A 167 -0.53 -17.37 -4.09
C LYS A 167 0.05 -17.63 -5.48
N ALA A 168 -0.79 -17.90 -6.49
CA ALA A 168 -0.35 -18.06 -7.86
C ALA A 168 0.26 -16.76 -8.41
N SER A 169 -0.37 -15.62 -8.16
CA SER A 169 0.11 -14.30 -8.58
C SER A 169 1.49 -13.99 -7.97
N TYR A 170 1.67 -14.25 -6.67
CA TYR A 170 2.95 -14.06 -5.99
C TYR A 170 4.05 -14.98 -6.55
N HIS A 171 3.72 -16.26 -6.81
CA HIS A 171 4.66 -17.21 -7.42
C HIS A 171 5.09 -16.76 -8.83
N HIS A 172 4.14 -16.28 -9.65
CA HIS A 172 4.47 -15.74 -10.98
C HIS A 172 5.33 -14.47 -10.88
N ALA A 173 5.09 -13.61 -9.90
CA ALA A 173 5.92 -12.44 -9.67
C ALA A 173 7.37 -12.83 -9.33
N LEU A 174 7.56 -13.77 -8.41
CA LEU A 174 8.89 -14.29 -8.06
C LEU A 174 9.64 -14.84 -9.27
N LYS A 175 8.98 -15.68 -10.07
CA LYS A 175 9.59 -16.25 -11.29
C LYS A 175 10.04 -15.17 -12.27
N LYS A 176 9.24 -14.13 -12.48
CA LYS A 176 9.62 -13.02 -13.36
C LYS A 176 10.78 -12.21 -12.81
N ILE A 177 10.85 -12.00 -11.52
CA ILE A 177 11.97 -11.33 -10.86
C ILE A 177 13.24 -12.16 -11.02
N GLU A 178 13.19 -13.49 -10.80
CA GLU A 178 14.31 -14.40 -11.03
C GLU A 178 14.82 -14.30 -12.49
N THR A 179 13.92 -14.42 -13.48
CA THR A 179 14.26 -14.27 -14.89
C THR A 179 14.89 -12.91 -15.20
N PHE A 180 14.36 -11.83 -14.64
CA PHE A 180 14.94 -10.48 -14.81
C PHE A 180 16.39 -10.42 -14.33
N PHE A 181 16.71 -11.06 -13.20
CA PHE A 181 18.09 -11.11 -12.69
C PHE A 181 18.99 -11.96 -13.58
N GLU A 182 18.52 -13.09 -14.08
CA GLU A 182 19.27 -13.97 -14.98
C GLU A 182 19.61 -13.29 -16.34
N GLU A 183 18.71 -12.48 -16.86
CA GLU A 183 18.86 -11.77 -18.14
C GLU A 183 19.71 -10.49 -18.03
N ASN A 184 19.90 -9.95 -16.82
CA ASN A 184 20.60 -8.69 -16.57
C ASN A 184 21.86 -8.87 -15.67
N ASP A 185 22.36 -10.09 -15.52
CA ASP A 185 23.70 -10.42 -14.95
C ASP A 185 24.80 -10.39 -16.07
#